data_0d440d29468f3f614a78f936057f6c04
#
_entry.id   0d440d29468f3f614a78f936057f6c04
#
_cell.length_a   1.000
_cell.length_b   1.000
_cell.length_c   1.000
_cell.angle_alpha   90.00
_cell.angle_beta   90.00
_cell.angle_gamma   90.00
#
_symmetry.space_group_name_H-M   'P 1'
#
loop_
_entity.id
_entity.type
_entity.pdbx_description
1 polymer ?
#
loop_
_entity_poly.entity_id
_entity_poly.type
_entity_poly.pdbx_seq_one_letter_code
_entity_poly.pdbx_strand_id
1 'polypeptide(L)'
;MLSKFRVQRYKSLFDTEIELEPLTVLIGPNGSGKSNICESLFMLSDFLEKLLNDKSTDSAILPLFLMSLKTQYNQDLNFFQPKLWHGEFKHLLFEISNSGQMEYDAEIKLSIYLDLVDLFSTASITLGSVEKTQNMNYKKTNELKNFMVTNDFFDSSLANALKKVFIYDFIPKDLSTKTSSSERMDRTGKGITNSLVDILHENRESFVELEERLTRLVPNIKRISLPRGDDQGFVLELIDKYSGYRIDSSEISDGTLRILGFLTAIYQKDTPSIICFEELENGVHPWLLHKLVELLQIVSTEGINGKPVQVLITTHSPLLLNYVKPEQIRAVELDKEGKTQVHKLPTDSVRFQKALEAYDNDLGELWFTNIFGGNPQ
;
A
#
# COMPACT_ATOMS: atom_id res chain seq x y z
N MET A 1 -10.33 -0.89 8.92
CA MET A 1 -9.52 -0.01 8.08
C MET A 1 -8.87 1.05 8.95
N LEU A 2 -7.70 1.55 8.56
CA LEU A 2 -7.07 2.68 9.24
C LEU A 2 -7.77 3.97 8.86
N SER A 3 -8.00 4.87 9.82
CA SER A 3 -8.52 6.22 9.56
C SER A 3 -7.40 7.26 9.52
N LYS A 4 -6.30 6.99 10.22
CA LYS A 4 -5.18 7.92 10.35
C LYS A 4 -3.87 7.17 10.49
N PHE A 5 -2.84 7.70 9.85
CA PHE A 5 -1.47 7.24 9.96
C PHE A 5 -0.54 8.43 10.14
N ARG A 6 0.35 8.37 11.11
CA ARG A 6 1.41 9.35 11.33
C ARG A 6 2.73 8.63 11.42
N VAL A 7 3.71 9.17 10.75
CA VAL A 7 5.08 8.66 10.75
C VAL A 7 6.06 9.81 10.97
N GLN A 8 7.05 9.58 11.81
CA GLN A 8 8.09 10.55 12.06
C GLN A 8 9.45 9.96 11.70
N ARG A 9 10.30 10.79 11.08
CA ARG A 9 11.72 10.52 10.83
C ARG A 9 11.99 9.34 9.89
N TYR A 10 11.09 9.16 8.93
CA TYR A 10 11.28 8.18 7.87
C TYR A 10 11.50 8.86 6.52
N LYS A 11 12.70 8.79 5.97
CA LYS A 11 13.08 9.46 4.71
C LYS A 11 12.67 10.95 4.71
N SER A 12 11.84 11.40 3.77
CA SER A 12 11.29 12.75 3.72
C SER A 12 10.15 13.00 4.71
N LEU A 13 9.62 11.96 5.34
CA LEU A 13 8.54 12.04 6.31
C LEU A 13 9.10 12.41 7.68
N PHE A 14 9.26 13.71 7.93
CA PHE A 14 9.84 14.18 9.19
C PHE A 14 8.85 14.08 10.35
N ASP A 15 7.65 14.59 10.14
CA ASP A 15 6.48 14.44 10.99
C ASP A 15 5.25 14.59 10.09
N THR A 16 4.85 13.49 9.49
CA THR A 16 3.83 13.45 8.46
C THR A 16 2.64 12.66 8.97
N GLU A 17 1.50 13.31 9.00
CA GLU A 17 0.21 12.71 9.35
C GLU A 17 -0.67 12.69 8.11
N ILE A 18 -1.38 11.59 7.92
CA ILE A 18 -2.32 11.40 6.83
C ILE A 18 -3.63 10.79 7.33
N GLU A 19 -4.73 11.39 6.97
CA GLU A 19 -6.06 10.80 7.11
C GLU A 19 -6.34 9.89 5.92
N LEU A 20 -6.80 8.70 6.19
CA LEU A 20 -7.02 7.65 5.20
C LEU A 20 -8.52 7.38 5.03
N GLU A 21 -8.93 7.27 3.78
CA GLU A 21 -10.26 6.82 3.37
C GLU A 21 -10.18 5.34 2.94
N PRO A 22 -11.29 4.64 2.72
CA PRO A 22 -11.28 3.31 2.11
C PRO A 22 -10.48 3.26 0.81
N LEU A 23 -10.62 4.28 -0.05
CA LEU A 23 -9.76 4.57 -1.18
C LEU A 23 -9.11 5.93 -0.97
N THR A 24 -7.79 6.01 -0.96
CA THR A 24 -7.01 7.25 -0.83
C THR A 24 -6.09 7.43 -2.02
N VAL A 25 -6.12 8.60 -2.63
CA VAL A 25 -5.27 8.98 -3.76
C VAL A 25 -4.26 10.02 -3.32
N LEU A 26 -2.98 9.70 -3.47
CA LEU A 26 -1.85 10.59 -3.20
C LEU A 26 -1.41 11.23 -4.52
N ILE A 27 -1.62 12.53 -4.68
CA ILE A 27 -1.17 13.29 -5.86
C ILE A 27 -0.07 14.27 -5.48
N GLY A 28 0.89 14.46 -6.36
CA GLY A 28 1.98 15.43 -6.17
C GLY A 28 3.15 15.19 -7.10
N PRO A 29 4.15 16.06 -7.13
CA PRO A 29 5.31 15.93 -8.00
C PRO A 29 6.19 14.72 -7.64
N ASN A 30 7.09 14.37 -8.57
CA ASN A 30 8.11 13.36 -8.30
C ASN A 30 8.96 13.77 -7.10
N GLY A 31 9.29 12.79 -6.25
CA GLY A 31 10.10 13.04 -5.07
C GLY A 31 9.36 13.71 -3.90
N SER A 32 8.05 14.00 -3.99
CA SER A 32 7.28 14.63 -2.90
C SER A 32 7.09 13.75 -1.66
N GLY A 33 7.38 12.45 -1.75
CA GLY A 33 7.28 11.52 -0.62
C GLY A 33 6.07 10.58 -0.66
N LYS A 34 5.29 10.54 -1.76
CA LYS A 34 4.14 9.63 -1.93
C LYS A 34 4.53 8.16 -1.69
N SER A 35 5.55 7.68 -2.39
CA SER A 35 6.06 6.31 -2.22
C SER A 35 6.60 6.08 -0.81
N ASN A 36 7.20 7.09 -0.18
CA ASN A 36 7.68 6.98 1.20
C ASN A 36 6.54 6.71 2.19
N ILE A 37 5.35 7.28 1.95
CA ILE A 37 4.15 7.00 2.75
C ILE A 37 3.76 5.53 2.63
N CYS A 38 3.63 5.02 1.40
CA CYS A 38 3.29 3.61 1.15
C CYS A 38 4.34 2.66 1.76
N GLU A 39 5.61 2.93 1.54
CA GLU A 39 6.72 2.11 2.08
C GLU A 39 6.76 2.12 3.62
N SER A 40 6.45 3.25 4.25
CA SER A 40 6.42 3.32 5.72
C SER A 40 5.28 2.48 6.31
N LEU A 41 4.12 2.42 5.66
CA LEU A 41 3.01 1.53 6.02
C LEU A 41 3.38 0.06 5.85
N PHE A 42 4.01 -0.29 4.73
CA PHE A 42 4.49 -1.65 4.48
C PHE A 42 5.52 -2.07 5.53
N MET A 43 6.49 -1.20 5.83
CA MET A 43 7.52 -1.46 6.84
C MET A 43 6.90 -1.71 8.22
N LEU A 44 5.89 -0.94 8.59
CA LEU A 44 5.17 -1.13 9.85
C LEU A 44 4.46 -2.48 9.88
N SER A 45 3.81 -2.87 8.78
CA SER A 45 3.12 -4.15 8.62
C SER A 45 4.10 -5.33 8.72
N ASP A 46 5.22 -5.28 8.00
CA ASP A 46 6.27 -6.32 8.02
C ASP A 46 6.88 -6.47 9.43
N PHE A 47 7.09 -5.36 10.13
CA PHE A 47 7.53 -5.38 11.51
C PHE A 47 6.52 -6.07 12.43
N LEU A 48 5.25 -5.72 12.34
CA LEU A 48 4.19 -6.31 13.14
C LEU A 48 4.00 -7.80 12.81
N GLU A 49 4.07 -8.19 11.54
CA GLU A 49 3.95 -9.59 11.13
C GLU A 49 5.10 -10.44 11.71
N LYS A 50 6.33 -9.93 11.69
CA LYS A 50 7.48 -10.62 12.29
C LYS A 50 7.35 -10.75 13.80
N LEU A 51 6.85 -9.70 14.48
CA LEU A 51 6.54 -9.76 15.91
C LEU A 51 5.48 -10.83 16.24
N LEU A 52 4.48 -10.99 15.36
CA LEU A 52 3.38 -11.92 15.54
C LEU A 52 3.78 -13.37 15.34
N ASN A 53 4.64 -13.63 14.38
CA ASN A 53 5.03 -14.98 13.98
C ASN A 53 6.11 -15.59 14.86
N ASP A 54 6.86 -14.76 15.60
CA ASP A 54 7.89 -15.24 16.49
C ASP A 54 7.30 -15.63 17.86
N LYS A 55 6.99 -16.92 17.98
CA LYS A 55 6.58 -17.54 19.25
C LYS A 55 7.75 -17.79 20.20
N SER A 56 8.98 -17.48 19.77
CA SER A 56 10.15 -17.57 20.63
C SER A 56 10.23 -16.33 21.53
N THR A 57 10.33 -16.55 22.82
CA THR A 57 10.53 -15.51 23.84
C THR A 57 11.92 -14.87 23.77
N ASP A 58 12.64 -15.05 22.66
CA ASP A 58 14.01 -14.58 22.50
C ASP A 58 14.07 -13.16 21.92
N SER A 59 14.78 -12.34 22.64
CA SER A 59 15.10 -10.93 22.46
C SER A 59 15.73 -10.51 21.11
N ALA A 60 15.67 -11.36 20.09
CA ALA A 60 16.34 -11.16 18.81
C ALA A 60 15.47 -10.52 17.70
N ILE A 61 14.15 -10.33 17.91
CA ILE A 61 13.25 -9.87 16.85
C ILE A 61 13.60 -8.47 16.37
N LEU A 62 13.77 -7.53 17.29
CA LEU A 62 14.10 -6.16 16.93
C LEU A 62 15.47 -6.05 16.22
N PRO A 63 16.54 -6.70 16.72
CA PRO A 63 17.80 -6.80 15.97
C PRO A 63 17.66 -7.47 14.62
N LEU A 64 16.89 -8.56 14.50
CA LEU A 64 16.65 -9.25 13.22
C LEU A 64 15.84 -8.40 12.24
N PHE A 65 14.85 -7.67 12.72
CA PHE A 65 14.09 -6.71 11.94
C PHE A 65 14.98 -5.58 11.41
N LEU A 66 15.78 -4.97 12.27
CA LEU A 66 16.74 -3.93 11.90
C LEU A 66 17.82 -4.46 10.95
N MET A 67 18.28 -5.71 11.13
CA MET A 67 19.17 -6.39 10.18
C MET A 67 18.48 -6.66 8.85
N SER A 68 17.19 -7.05 8.84
CA SER A 68 16.43 -7.26 7.61
C SER A 68 16.21 -5.95 6.85
N LEU A 69 15.91 -4.87 7.55
CA LEU A 69 15.88 -3.54 6.95
C LEU A 69 17.23 -3.18 6.32
N LYS A 70 18.33 -3.45 7.01
CA LYS A 70 19.68 -3.21 6.49
C LYS A 70 19.99 -4.06 5.27
N THR A 71 19.58 -5.33 5.24
CA THR A 71 19.84 -6.26 4.13
C THR A 71 18.92 -5.98 2.92
N GLN A 72 17.66 -5.73 3.17
CA GLN A 72 16.66 -5.50 2.14
C GLN A 72 16.90 -4.18 1.38
N TYR A 73 17.38 -3.17 2.07
CA TYR A 73 17.69 -1.87 1.47
C TYR A 73 19.18 -1.67 1.15
N ASN A 74 19.97 -2.73 1.30
CA ASN A 74 21.36 -2.89 0.83
C ASN A 74 22.30 -1.73 1.12
N GLN A 75 22.12 -1.00 2.22
CA GLN A 75 23.03 0.07 2.56
C GLN A 75 23.00 0.49 4.02
N ASP A 76 24.01 1.22 4.42
CA ASP A 76 24.25 1.80 5.72
C ASP A 76 23.00 2.33 6.42
N LEU A 77 22.98 2.31 7.74
CA LEU A 77 22.01 2.99 8.60
C LEU A 77 21.78 4.47 8.23
N ASN A 78 22.62 5.04 7.35
CA ASN A 78 22.43 6.31 6.65
C ASN A 78 21.13 6.40 5.85
N PHE A 79 20.44 5.29 5.59
CA PHE A 79 19.11 5.27 4.97
C PHE A 79 18.05 6.01 5.83
N PHE A 80 18.17 5.94 7.15
CA PHE A 80 17.31 6.67 8.08
C PHE A 80 17.79 8.10 8.36
N GLN A 81 18.94 8.50 7.81
CA GLN A 81 19.44 9.87 7.83
C GLN A 81 19.31 10.45 6.43
N PRO A 82 18.20 11.11 6.08
CA PRO A 82 18.17 11.90 4.85
C PRO A 82 19.33 12.87 4.87
N LYS A 83 20.08 12.97 3.78
CA LYS A 83 21.22 13.91 3.66
C LYS A 83 20.87 15.37 3.92
N LEU A 84 19.57 15.68 4.00
CA LEU A 84 19.01 17.01 4.26
C LEU A 84 18.83 17.34 5.74
N TRP A 85 18.97 16.35 6.64
CA TRP A 85 18.72 16.54 8.06
C TRP A 85 20.01 16.58 8.84
N HIS A 86 20.46 17.78 9.23
CA HIS A 86 21.61 17.99 10.11
C HIS A 86 21.24 17.72 11.56
N GLY A 87 20.89 16.49 11.90
CA GLY A 87 20.56 16.11 13.27
C GLY A 87 20.73 14.62 13.51
N GLU A 88 21.14 14.26 14.71
CA GLU A 88 21.19 12.86 15.13
C GLU A 88 19.73 12.35 15.31
N PHE A 89 19.17 11.71 14.29
CA PHE A 89 17.87 11.06 14.40
C PHE A 89 18.04 9.70 15.08
N LYS A 90 17.61 9.66 16.33
CA LYS A 90 17.75 8.49 17.20
C LYS A 90 16.48 7.64 17.23
N HIS A 91 15.37 8.15 16.70
CA HIS A 91 14.05 7.55 16.92
C HIS A 91 13.20 7.56 15.66
N LEU A 92 12.48 6.47 15.42
CA LEU A 92 11.43 6.33 14.44
C LEU A 92 10.10 6.14 15.16
N LEU A 93 9.09 6.93 14.81
CA LEU A 93 7.77 6.84 15.41
C LEU A 93 6.72 6.54 14.36
N PHE A 94 5.85 5.57 14.64
CA PHE A 94 4.60 5.33 13.92
C PHE A 94 3.43 5.51 14.86
N GLU A 95 2.42 6.21 14.42
CA GLU A 95 1.14 6.31 15.09
C GLU A 95 0.03 5.98 14.10
N ILE A 96 -0.87 5.12 14.51
CA ILE A 96 -2.03 4.70 13.73
C ILE A 96 -3.28 4.79 14.58
N SER A 97 -4.37 5.17 13.96
CA SER A 97 -5.67 5.12 14.61
C SER A 97 -6.73 4.54 13.67
N ASN A 98 -7.75 3.98 14.27
CA ASN A 98 -8.91 3.46 13.60
C ASN A 98 -10.15 4.11 14.23
N SER A 99 -10.94 4.83 13.45
CA SER A 99 -12.26 5.29 13.87
C SER A 99 -13.21 4.09 13.80
N GLY A 100 -13.44 3.47 14.95
CA GLY A 100 -14.30 2.29 15.02
C GLY A 100 -15.75 2.63 14.71
N GLN A 101 -16.35 1.93 13.76
CA GLN A 101 -17.80 1.73 13.67
C GLN A 101 -18.23 0.62 14.65
N MET A 102 -17.90 0.73 15.91
CA MET A 102 -18.41 -0.17 16.94
C MET A 102 -19.17 0.64 17.99
N GLU A 103 -20.11 0.00 18.68
CA GLU A 103 -21.03 0.57 19.67
C GLU A 103 -20.41 1.42 20.80
N TYR A 104 -19.12 1.62 20.75
CA TYR A 104 -18.38 2.52 21.63
C TYR A 104 -17.45 3.37 20.77
N ASP A 105 -17.67 4.67 20.73
CA ASP A 105 -16.90 5.71 20.03
C ASP A 105 -15.45 5.85 20.57
N ALA A 106 -14.72 4.76 20.73
CA ALA A 106 -13.35 4.79 21.25
C ALA A 106 -12.35 4.72 20.07
N GLU A 107 -11.59 5.78 19.88
CA GLU A 107 -10.43 5.80 19.00
C GLU A 107 -9.35 4.89 19.59
N ILE A 108 -8.99 3.82 18.88
CA ILE A 108 -7.85 2.98 19.27
C ILE A 108 -6.59 3.55 18.60
N LYS A 109 -5.63 3.92 19.42
CA LYS A 109 -4.34 4.46 18.97
C LYS A 109 -3.21 3.49 19.32
N LEU A 110 -2.40 3.15 18.33
CA LEU A 110 -1.15 2.41 18.51
C LEU A 110 0.02 3.34 18.20
N SER A 111 0.94 3.47 19.15
CA SER A 111 2.19 4.19 18.93
C SER A 111 3.35 3.21 19.06
N ILE A 112 4.18 3.11 18.03
CA ILE A 112 5.39 2.29 18.02
C ILE A 112 6.57 3.24 17.92
N TYR A 113 7.44 3.14 18.91
CA TYR A 113 8.63 3.96 19.03
C TYR A 113 9.87 3.08 18.99
N LEU A 114 10.75 3.31 18.03
CA LEU A 114 11.98 2.56 17.84
C LEU A 114 13.17 3.50 18.10
N ASP A 115 14.00 3.18 19.09
CA ASP A 115 15.28 3.87 19.32
C ASP A 115 16.36 3.25 18.45
N LEU A 116 16.93 4.04 17.54
CA LEU A 116 17.91 3.60 16.56
C LEU A 116 19.36 3.86 16.97
N VAL A 117 19.58 4.58 18.07
CA VAL A 117 20.94 4.94 18.54
C VAL A 117 21.64 3.78 19.19
N ASP A 118 20.87 3.03 19.92
CA ASP A 118 21.34 1.85 20.60
C ASP A 118 20.50 0.68 20.09
N LEU A 119 20.97 0.06 19.02
CA LEU A 119 20.29 -1.03 18.29
C LEU A 119 19.75 -2.16 19.21
N PHE A 120 20.04 -2.10 20.49
CA PHE A 120 19.71 -3.11 21.48
C PHE A 120 18.86 -2.57 22.66
N SER A 121 18.49 -1.29 22.67
CA SER A 121 18.13 -0.71 23.98
C SER A 121 16.67 -0.35 24.22
N THR A 122 15.87 0.07 23.26
CA THR A 122 14.46 0.38 23.58
C THR A 122 13.52 0.34 22.40
N ALA A 123 12.52 -0.53 22.46
CA ALA A 123 11.28 -0.38 21.72
C ALA A 123 10.16 -0.17 22.73
N SER A 124 9.33 0.86 22.56
CA SER A 124 8.12 1.03 23.34
C SER A 124 6.91 0.93 22.43
N ILE A 125 5.95 0.11 22.81
CA ILE A 125 4.65 0.02 22.17
C ILE A 125 3.63 0.55 23.16
N THR A 126 2.94 1.60 22.79
CA THR A 126 1.86 2.16 23.60
C THR A 126 0.53 1.87 22.90
N LEU A 127 -0.32 1.12 23.57
CA LEU A 127 -1.72 0.93 23.20
C LEU A 127 -2.57 1.88 24.01
N GLY A 128 -3.30 2.78 23.36
CA GLY A 128 -4.22 3.69 24.00
C GLY A 128 -5.62 3.52 23.41
N SER A 129 -6.62 3.35 24.26
CA SER A 129 -8.00 3.76 23.93
C SER A 129 -8.28 5.05 24.67
N VAL A 130 -9.25 5.84 24.23
CA VAL A 130 -9.65 7.10 24.88
C VAL A 130 -10.02 6.88 26.37
N GLU A 131 -10.35 5.64 26.75
CA GLU A 131 -10.70 5.28 28.12
C GLU A 131 -9.67 4.39 28.86
N LYS A 132 -8.71 3.76 28.17
CA LYS A 132 -7.69 2.92 28.82
C LYS A 132 -6.35 3.03 28.12
N THR A 133 -5.43 3.72 28.75
CA THR A 133 -4.03 3.78 28.31
C THR A 133 -3.24 2.68 29.04
N GLN A 134 -2.76 1.69 28.32
CA GLN A 134 -1.75 0.77 28.84
C GLN A 134 -0.39 1.18 28.30
N ASN A 135 0.42 1.77 29.12
CA ASN A 135 1.81 2.13 28.80
C ASN A 135 2.72 0.94 29.09
N MET A 136 3.28 0.34 28.05
CA MET A 136 4.36 -0.62 28.20
C MET A 136 5.68 0.08 27.88
N ASN A 137 6.38 0.51 28.92
CA ASN A 137 7.71 1.09 28.78
C ASN A 137 8.76 0.02 29.05
N TYR A 138 9.59 -0.26 28.04
CA TYR A 138 10.77 -1.11 28.21
C TYR A 138 12.00 -0.23 28.47
N LYS A 139 12.42 -0.17 29.70
CA LYS A 139 13.72 0.40 30.07
C LYS A 139 14.81 -0.66 29.93
N LYS A 140 15.96 -0.21 29.42
CA LYS A 140 17.21 -0.93 29.32
C LYS A 140 17.50 -1.68 30.61
N THR A 141 17.24 -2.95 30.64
CA THR A 141 17.88 -3.89 31.56
C THR A 141 18.33 -5.05 30.66
N ASN A 142 19.44 -5.72 31.03
CA ASN A 142 19.94 -6.91 30.35
C ASN A 142 18.96 -8.09 30.32
N GLU A 143 17.68 -7.81 30.48
CA GLU A 143 16.56 -8.71 30.49
C GLU A 143 15.52 -8.23 29.47
N LEU A 144 15.79 -8.45 28.18
CA LEU A 144 14.76 -8.48 27.13
C LEU A 144 13.81 -9.70 27.31
N LYS A 145 13.61 -10.11 28.54
CA LYS A 145 12.68 -11.15 28.92
C LYS A 145 11.30 -10.54 29.05
N ASN A 146 10.39 -11.02 28.22
CA ASN A 146 8.94 -10.80 28.22
C ASN A 146 8.45 -9.56 27.43
N PHE A 147 8.63 -9.60 26.12
CA PHE A 147 7.74 -8.90 25.23
C PHE A 147 6.39 -9.66 25.22
N MET A 148 5.56 -9.48 26.21
CA MET A 148 4.16 -9.88 26.15
C MET A 148 3.39 -8.76 25.47
N VAL A 149 3.29 -8.83 24.14
CA VAL A 149 2.15 -8.20 23.48
C VAL A 149 0.95 -9.06 23.88
N THR A 150 0.00 -8.49 24.58
CA THR A 150 -1.15 -9.24 25.07
C THR A 150 -1.93 -9.80 23.89
N ASN A 151 -2.51 -11.00 24.02
CA ASN A 151 -3.37 -11.60 22.99
C ASN A 151 -4.46 -10.63 22.51
N ASP A 152 -4.94 -9.74 23.39
CA ASP A 152 -5.95 -8.73 23.08
C ASP A 152 -5.55 -7.72 22.00
N PHE A 153 -4.26 -7.44 21.83
CA PHE A 153 -3.78 -6.59 20.73
C PHE A 153 -3.90 -7.29 19.38
N PHE A 154 -3.56 -8.57 19.33
CA PHE A 154 -3.56 -9.36 18.10
C PHE A 154 -4.95 -9.63 17.55
N ASP A 155 -5.94 -9.66 18.42
CA ASP A 155 -7.35 -9.76 18.07
C ASP A 155 -7.98 -8.39 17.80
N SER A 156 -7.22 -7.30 18.00
CA SER A 156 -7.73 -5.95 17.76
C SER A 156 -7.98 -5.67 16.27
N SER A 157 -9.00 -4.86 15.99
CA SER A 157 -9.31 -4.40 14.63
C SER A 157 -8.14 -3.66 13.98
N LEU A 158 -7.26 -3.06 14.78
CA LEU A 158 -6.08 -2.32 14.35
C LEU A 158 -4.96 -3.25 13.87
N ALA A 159 -4.65 -4.31 14.62
CA ALA A 159 -3.68 -5.32 14.21
C ALA A 159 -4.13 -6.00 12.91
N ASN A 160 -5.42 -6.32 12.81
CA ASN A 160 -6.00 -6.89 11.59
C ASN A 160 -5.93 -5.93 10.39
N ALA A 161 -6.07 -4.61 10.62
CA ALA A 161 -5.96 -3.60 9.56
C ALA A 161 -4.52 -3.47 9.01
N LEU A 162 -3.50 -3.88 9.77
CA LEU A 162 -2.10 -3.83 9.35
C LEU A 162 -1.48 -5.19 9.03
N LYS A 163 -2.23 -6.27 9.18
CA LYS A 163 -1.68 -7.63 9.11
C LYS A 163 -1.04 -7.98 7.77
N LYS A 164 -1.52 -7.36 6.66
CA LYS A 164 -1.04 -7.62 5.30
C LYS A 164 -1.14 -6.36 4.47
N VAL A 165 -0.09 -5.58 4.47
CA VAL A 165 0.07 -4.42 3.59
C VAL A 165 0.93 -4.82 2.42
N PHE A 166 0.46 -4.59 1.19
CA PHE A 166 1.22 -4.85 -0.02
C PHE A 166 1.42 -3.57 -0.81
N ILE A 167 2.58 -3.46 -1.46
CA ILE A 167 2.89 -2.36 -2.38
C ILE A 167 3.20 -2.97 -3.74
N TYR A 168 2.60 -2.42 -4.78
CA TYR A 168 2.85 -2.80 -6.16
C TYR A 168 3.25 -1.61 -7.01
N ASP A 169 4.33 -1.78 -7.73
CA ASP A 169 4.86 -0.92 -8.77
C ASP A 169 5.17 -1.80 -9.96
N PHE A 170 4.14 -2.08 -10.78
CA PHE A 170 4.22 -3.11 -11.81
C PHE A 170 5.14 -2.72 -12.96
N ILE A 171 6.12 -3.58 -13.23
CA ILE A 171 7.03 -3.48 -14.36
C ILE A 171 6.60 -4.53 -15.40
N PRO A 172 6.15 -4.15 -16.62
CA PRO A 172 5.64 -5.09 -17.62
C PRO A 172 6.60 -6.25 -17.92
N LYS A 173 7.89 -5.96 -17.99
CA LYS A 173 8.92 -6.97 -18.19
C LYS A 173 8.94 -8.03 -17.08
N ASP A 174 8.74 -7.63 -15.83
CA ASP A 174 8.73 -8.55 -14.69
C ASP A 174 7.43 -9.36 -14.67
N LEU A 175 6.28 -8.72 -15.00
CA LEU A 175 5.00 -9.40 -15.17
C LEU A 175 5.04 -10.49 -16.27
N SER A 176 5.82 -10.28 -17.34
CA SER A 176 5.97 -11.27 -18.42
C SER A 176 7.04 -12.34 -18.15
N THR A 177 7.84 -12.18 -17.08
CA THR A 177 8.98 -13.05 -16.78
C THR A 177 8.51 -14.39 -16.24
N LYS A 178 9.02 -15.50 -16.82
CA LYS A 178 8.84 -16.84 -16.28
C LYS A 178 9.63 -16.98 -14.98
N THR A 179 9.00 -17.51 -13.97
CA THR A 179 9.58 -17.67 -12.63
C THR A 179 9.58 -19.14 -12.20
N SER A 180 10.44 -19.49 -11.24
CA SER A 180 10.42 -20.81 -10.63
C SER A 180 9.09 -21.06 -9.92
N SER A 181 8.72 -22.34 -9.76
CA SER A 181 7.40 -22.77 -9.26
C SER A 181 7.06 -22.36 -7.82
N SER A 182 7.97 -21.73 -7.09
CA SER A 182 7.77 -21.33 -5.68
C SER A 182 7.66 -19.83 -5.44
N GLU A 183 7.97 -19.00 -6.44
CA GLU A 183 7.96 -17.54 -6.28
C GLU A 183 6.55 -16.98 -6.50
N ARG A 184 5.98 -16.33 -5.48
CA ARG A 184 4.74 -15.55 -5.60
C ARG A 184 5.02 -14.18 -6.20
N MET A 185 3.95 -13.50 -6.62
CA MET A 185 4.05 -12.17 -7.19
C MET A 185 4.66 -11.17 -6.19
N ASP A 186 5.78 -10.58 -6.58
CA ASP A 186 6.45 -9.53 -5.82
C ASP A 186 5.93 -8.12 -6.16
N ARG A 187 6.57 -7.08 -5.58
CA ARG A 187 6.21 -5.68 -5.79
C ARG A 187 6.19 -5.29 -7.27
N THR A 188 7.09 -5.82 -8.09
CA THR A 188 7.22 -5.48 -9.51
C THR A 188 6.30 -6.31 -10.42
N GLY A 189 5.66 -7.34 -9.87
CA GLY A 189 4.78 -8.26 -10.59
C GLY A 189 5.45 -9.55 -11.03
N LYS A 190 6.75 -9.73 -10.74
CA LYS A 190 7.44 -11.00 -11.00
C LYS A 190 6.79 -12.11 -10.18
N GLY A 191 6.53 -13.27 -10.78
CA GLY A 191 5.83 -14.37 -10.12
C GLY A 191 4.30 -14.36 -10.28
N ILE A 192 3.74 -13.45 -11.07
CA ILE A 192 2.30 -13.35 -11.34
C ILE A 192 1.68 -14.69 -11.77
N THR A 193 2.38 -15.45 -12.62
CA THR A 193 1.91 -16.76 -13.12
C THR A 193 1.62 -17.72 -11.97
N ASN A 194 2.52 -17.80 -10.99
CA ASN A 194 2.35 -18.69 -9.83
C ASN A 194 1.20 -18.21 -8.93
N SER A 195 1.07 -16.91 -8.74
CA SER A 195 -0.05 -16.35 -7.98
C SER A 195 -1.40 -16.62 -8.64
N LEU A 196 -1.49 -16.56 -9.97
CA LEU A 196 -2.70 -16.94 -10.72
C LEU A 196 -2.99 -18.44 -10.58
N VAL A 197 -1.97 -19.30 -10.59
CA VAL A 197 -2.11 -20.74 -10.36
C VAL A 197 -2.60 -21.02 -8.94
N ASP A 198 -2.06 -20.33 -7.95
CA ASP A 198 -2.51 -20.45 -6.55
C ASP A 198 -3.99 -20.05 -6.42
N ILE A 199 -4.41 -18.91 -7.01
CA ILE A 199 -5.82 -18.50 -7.03
C ILE A 199 -6.70 -19.56 -7.69
N LEU A 200 -6.29 -20.09 -8.85
CA LEU A 200 -7.04 -21.10 -9.59
C LEU A 200 -7.24 -22.40 -8.79
N HIS A 201 -6.21 -22.84 -8.06
CA HIS A 201 -6.24 -24.11 -7.32
C HIS A 201 -6.96 -24.00 -5.98
N GLU A 202 -6.82 -22.86 -5.30
CA GLU A 202 -7.33 -22.70 -3.95
C GLU A 202 -8.71 -22.06 -3.88
N ASN A 203 -9.02 -21.15 -4.82
CA ASN A 203 -10.30 -20.47 -4.90
C ASN A 203 -10.71 -20.25 -6.36
N ARG A 204 -11.30 -21.29 -6.95
CA ARG A 204 -11.74 -21.26 -8.34
C ARG A 204 -12.78 -20.16 -8.60
N GLU A 205 -13.63 -19.84 -7.66
CA GLU A 205 -14.65 -18.77 -7.83
C GLU A 205 -13.97 -17.41 -7.98
N SER A 206 -12.99 -17.12 -7.14
CA SER A 206 -12.17 -15.90 -7.26
C SER A 206 -11.41 -15.83 -8.58
N PHE A 207 -10.91 -16.96 -9.09
CA PHE A 207 -10.26 -16.99 -10.40
C PHE A 207 -11.25 -16.69 -11.55
N VAL A 208 -12.45 -17.26 -11.49
CA VAL A 208 -13.49 -16.98 -12.49
C VAL A 208 -13.89 -15.51 -12.45
N GLU A 209 -14.08 -14.92 -11.27
CA GLU A 209 -14.42 -13.50 -11.13
C GLU A 209 -13.28 -12.61 -11.66
N LEU A 210 -12.01 -12.94 -11.35
CA LEU A 210 -10.83 -12.26 -11.89
C LEU A 210 -10.84 -12.30 -13.44
N GLU A 211 -11.07 -13.47 -14.02
CA GLU A 211 -11.11 -13.66 -15.47
C GLU A 211 -12.25 -12.87 -16.13
N GLU A 212 -13.45 -12.87 -15.53
CA GLU A 212 -14.56 -12.05 -15.98
C GLU A 212 -14.26 -10.56 -15.95
N ARG A 213 -13.61 -10.07 -14.89
CA ARG A 213 -13.19 -8.67 -14.80
C ARG A 213 -12.13 -8.34 -15.84
N LEU A 214 -11.15 -9.23 -16.06
CA LEU A 214 -10.16 -9.07 -17.11
C LEU A 214 -10.83 -8.94 -18.50
N THR A 215 -11.76 -9.84 -18.83
CA THR A 215 -12.43 -9.83 -20.14
C THR A 215 -13.35 -8.62 -20.35
N ARG A 216 -13.87 -8.03 -19.28
CA ARG A 216 -14.61 -6.75 -19.34
C ARG A 216 -13.69 -5.56 -19.58
N LEU A 217 -12.50 -5.54 -18.94
CA LEU A 217 -11.51 -4.48 -19.08
C LEU A 217 -10.75 -4.58 -20.42
N VAL A 218 -10.51 -5.80 -20.88
CA VAL A 218 -9.75 -6.10 -22.11
C VAL A 218 -10.62 -6.99 -23.03
N PRO A 219 -11.56 -6.40 -23.80
CA PRO A 219 -12.62 -7.16 -24.50
C PRO A 219 -12.17 -8.11 -25.59
N ASN A 220 -10.95 -7.97 -26.11
CA ASN A 220 -10.33 -8.88 -27.07
C ASN A 220 -9.78 -10.17 -26.42
N ILE A 221 -9.72 -10.25 -25.11
CA ILE A 221 -9.30 -11.45 -24.38
C ILE A 221 -10.54 -12.28 -24.06
N LYS A 222 -10.42 -13.60 -24.32
CA LYS A 222 -11.47 -14.59 -24.03
C LYS A 222 -11.30 -15.22 -22.66
N ARG A 223 -10.05 -15.56 -22.28
CA ARG A 223 -9.73 -16.20 -21.02
C ARG A 223 -8.22 -16.23 -20.74
N ILE A 224 -7.86 -16.54 -19.50
CA ILE A 224 -6.49 -16.85 -19.07
C ILE A 224 -6.23 -18.34 -19.32
N SER A 225 -5.02 -18.68 -19.74
CA SER A 225 -4.53 -20.06 -19.90
C SER A 225 -3.23 -20.21 -19.14
N LEU A 226 -3.12 -21.27 -18.35
CA LEU A 226 -1.97 -21.56 -17.50
C LEU A 226 -1.45 -22.99 -17.80
N PRO A 227 -0.96 -23.26 -19.02
CA PRO A 227 -0.41 -24.57 -19.35
C PRO A 227 0.90 -24.82 -18.61
N ARG A 228 1.28 -26.09 -18.50
CA ARG A 228 2.63 -26.47 -18.06
C ARG A 228 3.63 -26.22 -19.20
N GLY A 229 4.73 -25.58 -18.87
CA GLY A 229 5.86 -25.40 -19.75
C GLY A 229 6.81 -26.61 -19.74
N ASP A 230 7.85 -26.55 -20.57
CA ASP A 230 8.83 -27.63 -20.73
C ASP A 230 9.66 -27.91 -19.46
N ASP A 231 9.84 -26.89 -18.62
CA ASP A 231 10.56 -26.93 -17.35
C ASP A 231 9.70 -27.36 -16.14
N GLN A 232 8.51 -27.91 -16.40
CA GLN A 232 7.49 -28.27 -15.42
C GLN A 232 6.85 -27.09 -14.65
N GLY A 233 7.27 -25.86 -14.88
CA GLY A 233 6.60 -24.64 -14.41
C GLY A 233 5.31 -24.35 -15.19
N PHE A 234 4.54 -23.38 -14.72
CA PHE A 234 3.39 -22.88 -15.48
C PHE A 234 3.80 -21.68 -16.37
N VAL A 235 3.10 -21.53 -17.48
CA VAL A 235 3.28 -20.41 -18.40
C VAL A 235 1.99 -19.61 -18.45
N LEU A 236 2.11 -18.27 -18.43
CA LEU A 236 0.98 -17.38 -18.62
C LEU A 236 0.73 -17.16 -20.11
N GLU A 237 -0.47 -17.49 -20.56
CA GLU A 237 -0.98 -17.19 -21.89
C GLU A 237 -2.35 -16.52 -21.76
N LEU A 238 -2.67 -15.63 -22.70
CA LEU A 238 -4.03 -15.15 -22.90
C LEU A 238 -4.60 -15.70 -24.21
N ILE A 239 -5.88 -16.05 -24.21
CA ILE A 239 -6.55 -16.52 -25.42
C ILE A 239 -7.27 -15.36 -26.06
N ASP A 240 -6.90 -15.02 -27.30
CA ASP A 240 -7.60 -14.02 -28.09
C ASP A 240 -9.03 -14.47 -28.42
N LYS A 241 -9.97 -13.56 -28.26
CA LYS A 241 -11.41 -13.85 -28.41
C LYS A 241 -11.82 -14.15 -29.85
N TYR A 242 -11.19 -13.51 -30.82
CA TYR A 242 -11.61 -13.54 -32.22
C TYR A 242 -10.92 -14.64 -32.99
N SER A 243 -9.62 -14.79 -32.82
CA SER A 243 -8.81 -15.79 -33.54
C SER A 243 -8.65 -17.11 -32.77
N GLY A 244 -8.85 -17.11 -31.44
CA GLY A 244 -8.50 -18.22 -30.58
C GLY A 244 -6.97 -18.40 -30.41
N TYR A 245 -6.17 -17.46 -30.90
CA TYR A 245 -4.71 -17.51 -30.78
C TYR A 245 -4.29 -17.45 -29.31
N ARG A 246 -3.23 -18.17 -29.00
CA ARG A 246 -2.60 -18.15 -27.67
C ARG A 246 -1.50 -17.09 -27.66
N ILE A 247 -1.71 -16.03 -26.91
CA ILE A 247 -0.77 -14.93 -26.76
C ILE A 247 0.14 -15.26 -25.57
N ASP A 248 1.42 -15.53 -25.82
CA ASP A 248 2.42 -15.75 -24.76
C ASP A 248 2.60 -14.47 -23.92
N SER A 249 3.00 -14.62 -22.66
CA SER A 249 3.20 -13.49 -21.74
C SER A 249 4.12 -12.39 -22.30
N SER A 250 5.11 -12.77 -23.11
CA SER A 250 6.03 -11.83 -23.77
C SER A 250 5.43 -11.02 -24.93
N GLU A 251 4.26 -11.46 -25.43
CA GLU A 251 3.52 -10.81 -26.53
C GLU A 251 2.32 -9.98 -26.04
N ILE A 252 1.99 -10.10 -24.75
CA ILE A 252 0.90 -9.34 -24.12
C ILE A 252 1.32 -7.88 -23.99
N SER A 253 0.41 -6.95 -24.33
CA SER A 253 0.67 -5.52 -24.18
C SER A 253 0.90 -5.12 -22.72
N ASP A 254 1.76 -4.12 -22.50
CA ASP A 254 2.10 -3.60 -21.17
C ASP A 254 0.87 -3.24 -20.34
N GLY A 255 -0.11 -2.56 -20.96
CA GLY A 255 -1.35 -2.18 -20.29
C GLY A 255 -2.19 -3.40 -19.86
N THR A 256 -2.26 -4.43 -20.68
CA THR A 256 -2.96 -5.68 -20.35
C THR A 256 -2.25 -6.43 -19.24
N LEU A 257 -0.92 -6.51 -19.27
CA LEU A 257 -0.13 -7.11 -18.20
C LEU A 257 -0.35 -6.39 -16.86
N ARG A 258 -0.34 -5.04 -16.87
CA ARG A 258 -0.60 -4.25 -15.66
C ARG A 258 -2.01 -4.48 -15.11
N ILE A 259 -3.04 -4.50 -15.96
CA ILE A 259 -4.42 -4.82 -15.56
C ILE A 259 -4.47 -6.20 -14.90
N LEU A 260 -3.82 -7.19 -15.52
CA LEU A 260 -3.75 -8.54 -14.96
C LEU A 260 -3.01 -8.54 -13.62
N GLY A 261 -1.93 -7.76 -13.49
CA GLY A 261 -1.21 -7.55 -12.23
C GLY A 261 -2.11 -6.96 -11.13
N PHE A 262 -2.87 -5.91 -11.45
CA PHE A 262 -3.81 -5.30 -10.50
C PHE A 262 -4.88 -6.30 -10.06
N LEU A 263 -5.48 -7.03 -10.99
CA LEU A 263 -6.47 -8.05 -10.66
C LEU A 263 -5.86 -9.16 -9.81
N THR A 264 -4.67 -9.67 -10.17
CA THR A 264 -3.98 -10.70 -9.38
C THR A 264 -3.68 -10.23 -7.96
N ALA A 265 -3.22 -8.97 -7.79
CA ALA A 265 -2.95 -8.39 -6.49
C ALA A 265 -4.20 -8.31 -5.60
N ILE A 266 -5.36 -8.02 -6.19
CA ILE A 266 -6.64 -7.93 -5.49
C ILE A 266 -7.16 -9.31 -5.08
N TYR A 267 -7.06 -10.29 -5.99
CA TYR A 267 -7.64 -11.63 -5.80
C TYR A 267 -6.69 -12.67 -5.19
N GLN A 268 -5.45 -12.27 -4.84
CA GLN A 268 -4.47 -13.20 -4.29
C GLN A 268 -4.99 -13.90 -3.02
N LYS A 269 -4.47 -15.10 -2.77
CA LYS A 269 -4.83 -15.96 -1.63
C LYS A 269 -4.83 -15.24 -0.29
N ASP A 270 -3.76 -14.52 -0.04
CA ASP A 270 -3.59 -13.75 1.17
C ASP A 270 -4.27 -12.40 1.02
N THR A 271 -5.59 -12.36 1.25
CA THR A 271 -6.36 -11.10 1.14
C THR A 271 -5.66 -9.99 1.91
N PRO A 272 -5.20 -8.94 1.23
CA PRO A 272 -4.54 -7.82 1.88
C PRO A 272 -5.52 -7.05 2.77
N SER A 273 -5.01 -6.44 3.82
CA SER A 273 -5.75 -5.43 4.57
C SER A 273 -5.63 -4.05 3.91
N ILE A 274 -4.45 -3.77 3.38
CA ILE A 274 -4.14 -2.54 2.63
C ILE A 274 -3.36 -2.92 1.37
N ILE A 275 -3.73 -2.33 0.23
CA ILE A 275 -2.95 -2.38 -1.01
C ILE A 275 -2.55 -0.97 -1.40
N CYS A 276 -1.26 -0.78 -1.68
CA CYS A 276 -0.74 0.43 -2.27
C CYS A 276 -0.37 0.15 -3.74
N PHE A 277 -0.95 0.90 -4.66
CA PHE A 277 -0.57 0.88 -6.07
C PHE A 277 0.19 2.15 -6.42
N GLU A 278 1.44 1.99 -6.85
CA GLU A 278 2.27 3.11 -7.30
C GLU A 278 2.03 3.39 -8.77
N GLU A 279 1.86 4.69 -9.09
CA GLU A 279 1.69 5.21 -10.45
C GLU A 279 0.67 4.41 -11.27
N LEU A 280 -0.56 4.32 -10.73
CA LEU A 280 -1.65 3.50 -11.29
C LEU A 280 -1.89 3.74 -12.78
N GLU A 281 -1.67 4.97 -13.25
CA GLU A 281 -1.86 5.41 -14.64
C GLU A 281 -0.80 4.90 -15.61
N ASN A 282 0.37 4.47 -15.14
CA ASN A 282 1.47 4.11 -16.01
C ASN A 282 1.10 3.00 -17.00
N GLY A 283 1.23 3.29 -18.30
CA GLY A 283 0.94 2.34 -19.35
C GLY A 283 -0.53 1.91 -19.48
N VAL A 284 -1.43 2.54 -18.72
CA VAL A 284 -2.88 2.26 -18.80
C VAL A 284 -3.57 3.33 -19.63
N HIS A 285 -4.36 2.89 -20.61
CA HIS A 285 -5.12 3.83 -21.45
C HIS A 285 -6.14 4.61 -20.58
N PRO A 286 -6.33 5.93 -20.81
CA PRO A 286 -7.22 6.77 -20.00
C PRO A 286 -8.62 6.18 -19.75
N TRP A 287 -9.24 5.56 -20.76
CA TRP A 287 -10.53 4.90 -20.61
C TRP A 287 -10.48 3.70 -19.63
N LEU A 288 -9.40 2.92 -19.70
CA LEU A 288 -9.19 1.79 -18.78
C LEU A 288 -8.87 2.26 -17.37
N LEU A 289 -8.17 3.40 -17.22
CA LEU A 289 -7.89 3.98 -15.93
C LEU A 289 -9.18 4.29 -15.14
N HIS A 290 -10.19 4.88 -15.83
CA HIS A 290 -11.50 5.09 -15.21
C HIS A 290 -12.11 3.78 -14.68
N LYS A 291 -12.15 2.73 -15.53
CA LYS A 291 -12.70 1.42 -15.14
C LYS A 291 -11.92 0.75 -14.00
N LEU A 292 -10.62 0.94 -13.98
CA LEU A 292 -9.78 0.42 -12.91
C LEU A 292 -10.05 1.14 -11.59
N VAL A 293 -10.21 2.46 -11.62
CA VAL A 293 -10.57 3.24 -10.42
C VAL A 293 -11.96 2.85 -9.91
N GLU A 294 -12.96 2.67 -10.80
CA GLU A 294 -14.28 2.14 -10.41
C GLU A 294 -14.16 0.79 -9.69
N LEU A 295 -13.34 -0.13 -10.22
CA LEU A 295 -13.08 -1.42 -9.57
C LEU A 295 -12.46 -1.25 -8.19
N LEU A 296 -11.45 -0.39 -8.04
CA LEU A 296 -10.80 -0.15 -6.75
C LEU A 296 -11.74 0.51 -5.73
N GLN A 297 -12.69 1.34 -6.17
CA GLN A 297 -13.75 1.86 -5.30
C GLN A 297 -14.65 0.72 -4.77
N ILE A 298 -15.06 -0.20 -5.64
CA ILE A 298 -15.86 -1.37 -5.24
C ILE A 298 -15.06 -2.24 -4.26
N VAL A 299 -13.81 -2.53 -4.57
CA VAL A 299 -12.91 -3.32 -3.70
C VAL A 299 -12.74 -2.68 -2.33
N SER A 300 -12.66 -1.34 -2.28
CA SER A 300 -12.46 -0.62 -1.02
C SER A 300 -13.73 -0.51 -0.16
N THR A 301 -14.91 -0.60 -0.75
CA THR A 301 -16.20 -0.44 -0.05
C THR A 301 -16.91 -1.77 0.18
N GLU A 302 -17.05 -2.58 -0.84
CA GLU A 302 -17.75 -3.87 -0.81
C GLU A 302 -16.79 -5.04 -0.59
N GLY A 303 -15.56 -4.90 -1.07
CA GLY A 303 -14.51 -5.89 -0.93
C GLY A 303 -14.57 -7.02 -1.92
N ILE A 304 -13.67 -7.98 -1.71
CA ILE A 304 -13.68 -9.29 -2.37
C ILE A 304 -14.33 -10.28 -1.40
N ASN A 305 -15.34 -10.98 -1.86
CA ASN A 305 -16.11 -11.90 -1.01
C ASN A 305 -16.62 -11.24 0.30
N GLY A 306 -17.05 -9.97 0.22
CA GLY A 306 -17.56 -9.21 1.35
C GLY A 306 -16.50 -8.74 2.36
N LYS A 307 -15.22 -8.78 1.99
CA LYS A 307 -14.10 -8.28 2.81
C LYS A 307 -13.49 -7.04 2.15
N PRO A 308 -13.85 -5.84 2.59
CA PRO A 308 -13.27 -4.60 2.07
C PRO A 308 -11.76 -4.54 2.28
N VAL A 309 -11.03 -4.05 1.27
CA VAL A 309 -9.59 -3.85 1.28
C VAL A 309 -9.31 -2.36 1.18
N GLN A 310 -8.54 -1.81 2.09
CA GLN A 310 -8.16 -0.40 2.01
C GLN A 310 -7.15 -0.20 0.88
N VAL A 311 -7.38 0.80 0.02
CA VAL A 311 -6.58 1.03 -1.17
C VAL A 311 -5.92 2.40 -1.11
N LEU A 312 -4.60 2.44 -1.32
CA LEU A 312 -3.85 3.65 -1.54
C LEU A 312 -3.33 3.67 -2.98
N ILE A 313 -3.46 4.82 -3.64
CA ILE A 313 -2.96 5.02 -5.00
C ILE A 313 -2.00 6.19 -4.98
N THR A 314 -0.80 6.02 -5.54
CA THR A 314 0.02 7.18 -5.92
C THR A 314 -0.18 7.50 -7.38
N THR A 315 -0.23 8.78 -7.71
CA THR A 315 -0.42 9.24 -9.09
C THR A 315 0.27 10.56 -9.35
N HIS A 316 0.60 10.77 -10.62
CA HIS A 316 1.00 12.06 -11.19
C HIS A 316 -0.03 12.54 -12.23
N SER A 317 -1.09 11.76 -12.46
CA SER A 317 -2.09 12.03 -13.49
C SER A 317 -3.21 12.91 -12.95
N PRO A 318 -3.36 14.15 -13.44
CA PRO A 318 -4.51 14.98 -13.13
C PRO A 318 -5.83 14.32 -13.53
N LEU A 319 -5.80 13.55 -14.62
CA LEU A 319 -7.00 12.85 -15.11
C LEU A 319 -7.58 11.87 -14.08
N LEU A 320 -6.74 11.20 -13.29
CA LEU A 320 -7.18 10.26 -12.27
C LEU A 320 -8.05 10.96 -11.21
N LEU A 321 -7.76 12.24 -10.91
CA LEU A 321 -8.52 13.00 -9.91
C LEU A 321 -10.00 13.16 -10.27
N ASN A 322 -10.34 13.12 -11.57
CA ASN A 322 -11.72 13.24 -12.05
C ASN A 322 -12.56 11.97 -11.84
N TYR A 323 -11.90 10.87 -11.44
CA TYR A 323 -12.56 9.57 -11.23
C TYR A 323 -12.76 9.24 -9.76
N VAL A 324 -12.34 10.13 -8.84
CA VAL A 324 -12.43 9.95 -7.39
C VAL A 324 -13.10 11.15 -6.74
N LYS A 325 -13.59 10.98 -5.52
CA LYS A 325 -14.20 12.08 -4.77
C LYS A 325 -13.11 12.98 -4.17
N PRO A 326 -13.36 14.29 -4.05
CA PRO A 326 -12.40 15.22 -3.45
C PRO A 326 -11.90 14.79 -2.06
N GLU A 327 -12.76 14.19 -1.24
CA GLU A 327 -12.43 13.70 0.11
C GLU A 327 -11.38 12.58 0.09
N GLN A 328 -11.28 11.84 -1.01
CA GLN A 328 -10.33 10.74 -1.19
C GLN A 328 -8.93 11.21 -1.59
N ILE A 329 -8.77 12.48 -1.95
CA ILE A 329 -7.51 13.02 -2.48
C ILE A 329 -6.67 13.61 -1.34
N ARG A 330 -5.36 13.36 -1.42
CA ARG A 330 -4.34 13.97 -0.58
C ARG A 330 -3.26 14.57 -1.48
N ALA A 331 -3.09 15.87 -1.43
CA ALA A 331 -2.01 16.57 -2.11
C ALA A 331 -0.72 16.42 -1.30
N VAL A 332 0.34 15.95 -1.94
CA VAL A 332 1.63 15.66 -1.32
C VAL A 332 2.70 16.53 -1.96
N GLU A 333 3.38 17.31 -1.15
CA GLU A 333 4.45 18.23 -1.60
C GLU A 333 5.61 18.26 -0.61
N LEU A 334 6.73 18.83 -1.03
CA LEU A 334 7.83 19.14 -0.11
C LEU A 334 7.74 20.60 0.34
N ASP A 335 7.97 20.83 1.62
CA ASP A 335 8.19 22.19 2.10
C ASP A 335 9.58 22.72 1.71
N LYS A 336 9.88 23.96 2.08
CA LYS A 336 11.17 24.62 1.78
C LYS A 336 12.37 23.93 2.43
N GLU A 337 12.14 23.07 3.40
CA GLU A 337 13.15 22.29 4.09
C GLU A 337 13.28 20.87 3.53
N GLY A 338 12.50 20.51 2.49
CA GLY A 338 12.48 19.19 1.88
C GLY A 338 11.68 18.15 2.69
N LYS A 339 10.80 18.59 3.60
CA LYS A 339 9.93 17.71 4.39
C LYS A 339 8.62 17.47 3.65
N THR A 340 8.17 16.23 3.62
CA THR A 340 6.88 15.89 3.04
C THR A 340 5.73 16.46 3.86
N GLN A 341 4.88 17.22 3.20
CA GLN A 341 3.62 17.72 3.70
C GLN A 341 2.47 17.03 2.96
N VAL A 342 1.41 16.72 3.68
CA VAL A 342 0.20 16.09 3.13
C VAL A 342 -1.00 16.98 3.45
N HIS A 343 -1.74 17.35 2.42
CA HIS A 343 -2.90 18.20 2.55
C HIS A 343 -4.16 17.49 2.07
N LYS A 344 -5.21 17.57 2.87
CA LYS A 344 -6.57 17.21 2.47
C LYS A 344 -7.13 18.35 1.62
N LEU A 345 -7.93 18.02 0.61
CA LEU A 345 -8.60 19.04 -0.17
C LEU A 345 -9.58 19.81 0.74
N PRO A 346 -9.62 21.15 0.65
CA PRO A 346 -10.46 21.98 1.50
C PRO A 346 -11.92 22.00 1.01
N THR A 347 -12.56 20.84 0.99
CA THR A 347 -13.91 20.62 0.42
C THR A 347 -14.99 21.49 1.06
N ASP A 348 -14.83 21.85 2.35
CA ASP A 348 -15.76 22.73 3.08
C ASP A 348 -15.55 24.22 2.77
N SER A 349 -14.50 24.57 2.03
CA SER A 349 -14.18 25.96 1.70
C SER A 349 -15.04 26.46 0.55
N VAL A 350 -15.76 27.54 0.77
CA VAL A 350 -16.53 28.23 -0.27
C VAL A 350 -15.66 28.65 -1.47
N ARG A 351 -14.38 28.97 -1.20
CA ARG A 351 -13.42 29.32 -2.26
C ARG A 351 -13.12 28.10 -3.14
N PHE A 352 -12.92 26.95 -2.53
CA PHE A 352 -12.65 25.70 -3.26
C PHE A 352 -13.88 25.29 -4.10
N GLN A 353 -15.09 25.34 -3.53
CA GLN A 353 -16.32 24.98 -4.24
C GLN A 353 -16.56 25.88 -5.45
N LYS A 354 -16.42 27.22 -5.29
CA LYS A 354 -16.54 28.17 -6.41
C LYS A 354 -15.47 27.93 -7.49
N ALA A 355 -14.25 27.59 -7.08
CA ALA A 355 -13.21 27.27 -8.04
C ALA A 355 -13.53 25.98 -8.79
N LEU A 356 -13.99 24.95 -8.09
CA LEU A 356 -14.38 23.68 -8.71
C LEU A 356 -15.53 23.86 -9.72
N GLU A 357 -16.55 24.64 -9.38
CA GLU A 357 -17.62 25.02 -10.28
C GLU A 357 -17.11 25.80 -11.53
N ALA A 358 -16.16 26.72 -11.34
CA ALA A 358 -15.56 27.49 -12.44
C ALA A 358 -14.75 26.64 -13.43
N TYR A 359 -14.31 25.46 -13.00
CA TYR A 359 -13.61 24.45 -13.83
C TYR A 359 -14.52 23.27 -14.18
N ASP A 360 -15.83 23.44 -14.26
CA ASP A 360 -16.82 22.42 -14.64
C ASP A 360 -16.68 21.11 -13.84
N ASN A 361 -16.27 21.22 -12.57
CA ASN A 361 -15.94 20.10 -11.67
C ASN A 361 -14.74 19.25 -12.11
N ASP A 362 -13.87 19.75 -12.99
CA ASP A 362 -12.64 19.09 -13.36
C ASP A 362 -11.55 19.33 -12.28
N LEU A 363 -11.38 18.34 -11.39
CA LEU A 363 -10.36 18.37 -10.34
C LEU A 363 -8.94 18.32 -10.91
N GLY A 364 -8.76 17.68 -12.05
CA GLY A 364 -7.47 17.59 -12.72
C GLY A 364 -7.01 18.96 -13.22
N GLU A 365 -7.89 19.73 -13.86
CA GLU A 365 -7.58 21.10 -14.27
C GLU A 365 -7.40 22.03 -13.08
N LEU A 366 -8.27 21.88 -12.07
CA LEU A 366 -8.17 22.67 -10.85
C LEU A 366 -6.83 22.45 -10.12
N TRP A 367 -6.28 21.24 -10.17
CA TRP A 367 -4.98 20.95 -9.56
C TRP A 367 -3.85 21.80 -10.15
N PHE A 368 -3.83 22.05 -11.46
CA PHE A 368 -2.83 22.90 -12.10
C PHE A 368 -2.84 24.37 -11.62
N THR A 369 -3.95 24.81 -11.02
CA THR A 369 -4.02 26.17 -10.43
C THR A 369 -3.34 26.28 -9.08
N ASN A 370 -2.87 25.17 -8.52
CA ASN A 370 -2.26 25.08 -7.19
C ASN A 370 -3.16 25.57 -6.02
N ILE A 371 -4.47 25.48 -6.19
CA ILE A 371 -5.44 25.92 -5.16
C ILE A 371 -5.36 25.06 -3.89
N PHE A 372 -4.98 23.80 -4.02
CA PHE A 372 -4.91 22.86 -2.90
C PHE A 372 -3.53 22.19 -2.70
N GLY A 373 -2.49 22.71 -3.35
CA GLY A 373 -1.12 22.20 -3.22
C GLY A 373 -0.81 21.01 -4.09
N GLY A 374 0.39 20.46 -3.93
CA GLY A 374 0.84 19.26 -4.66
C GLY A 374 1.33 19.55 -6.09
N ASN A 375 1.53 20.79 -6.47
CA ASN A 375 2.17 21.15 -7.74
C ASN A 375 3.67 21.43 -7.55
N PRO A 376 4.50 21.14 -8.56
CA PRO A 376 5.90 21.59 -8.56
C PRO A 376 5.94 23.12 -8.46
N GLN A 377 6.68 23.65 -7.50
CA GLN A 377 6.94 25.08 -7.37
C GLN A 377 8.16 25.49 -8.19
#